data_a02d6afc35ae2a1ed97a317da290cffa
#
_entry.id   a02d6afc35ae2a1ed97a317da290cffa
#
_cell.length_a   1.000
_cell.length_b   1.000
_cell.length_c   1.000
_cell.angle_alpha   90.00
_cell.angle_beta   90.00
_cell.angle_gamma   90.00
#
_symmetry.space_group_name_H-M   'P 1'
#
loop_
_entity.id
_entity.type
_entity.pdbx_description
1 polymer ?
#
loop_
_entity_poly.entity_id
_entity_poly.type
_entity_poly.pdbx_seq_one_letter_code
_entity_poly.pdbx_strand_id
1 'polypeptide(L)'
;MRGQSKGKQTSKKTAPSKSSNGQGLAMVIDSKVNKRDEGIFYLLPSEMSKSGLLNPEKFDSCDIRNVEVDDIRPSALLGILSSLKPNGTVSVLICEPIAVMQPYEARMIEANAKLAGFTDIKTSPATFFNEFSNQEDETLCVTFTKPEKPLF
;
A
#
# COMPACT_ATOMS: atom_id res chain seq x y z
N MET A 1 -9.92 -29.73 11.56
CA MET A 1 -10.12 -29.10 11.40
C MET A 1 -10.11 -28.55 11.19
N ARG A 2 -10.16 -28.79 11.15
CA ARG A 2 -10.27 -28.06 10.80
C ARG A 2 -10.34 -27.10 10.72
N GLY A 3 -10.14 -27.18 10.56
CA GLY A 3 -10.36 -26.11 10.40
C GLY A 3 -10.13 -25.54 10.05
N GLN A 4 -10.01 -25.48 10.06
CA GLN A 4 -9.96 -24.81 9.74
C GLN A 4 -9.96 -24.03 9.53
N SER A 5 -9.99 -24.31 9.66
CA SER A 5 -10.07 -23.43 9.44
C SER A 5 -10.00 -22.77 9.12
N LYS A 6 -10.11 -22.87 9.21
CA LYS A 6 -10.11 -22.11 8.86
C LYS A 6 -10.10 -21.21 8.67
N GLY A 7 -10.10 -21.31 8.75
CA GLY A 7 -10.21 -20.33 8.51
C GLY A 7 -9.77 -19.70 8.20
N LYS A 8 -9.74 -19.74 8.31
CA LYS A 8 -9.35 -19.05 8.02
C LYS A 8 -9.16 -18.36 7.41
N GLN A 9 -9.20 -18.38 7.29
CA GLN A 9 -9.01 -17.64 6.75
C GLN A 9 -9.07 -16.75 6.29
N THR A 10 -9.03 -16.72 6.22
CA THR A 10 -9.03 -15.78 5.77
C THR A 10 -8.79 -14.92 5.36
N SER A 11 -8.76 -14.88 5.31
CA SER A 11 -8.47 -14.04 4.89
C SER A 11 -8.07 -13.54 4.41
N LYS A 12 -8.04 -13.71 4.39
CA LYS A 12 -7.52 -13.27 3.92
C LYS A 12 -7.28 -12.80 3.22
N LYS A 13 -7.15 -12.79 3.19
CA LYS A 13 -6.68 -12.31 2.58
C LYS A 13 -6.21 -11.94 1.91
N THR A 14 -6.00 -11.89 1.91
CA THR A 14 -5.36 -11.47 1.34
C THR A 14 -4.60 -11.53 0.95
N ALA A 15 -4.35 -11.72 0.83
CA ALA A 15 -3.60 -11.78 0.50
C ALA A 15 -2.91 -12.02 0.10
N PRO A 16 -2.56 -12.03 -0.05
CA PRO A 16 -1.75 -12.22 -0.56
C PRO A 16 -0.97 -12.72 -0.84
N SER A 17 -0.85 -12.86 -0.83
CA SER A 17 -0.17 -13.14 -1.08
C SER A 17 0.41 -13.83 -1.11
N LYS A 18 0.27 -14.13 -1.12
CA LYS A 18 0.93 -14.69 -1.15
C LYS A 18 1.95 -15.01 -1.42
N SER A 19 2.21 -14.85 -1.08
CA SER A 19 3.33 -15.05 -1.34
C SER A 19 3.63 -16.12 -1.70
N SER A 20 3.01 -16.19 -2.01
CA SER A 20 2.91 -17.40 -2.46
C SER A 20 4.13 -18.19 -2.35
N ASN A 21 4.10 -19.41 -2.15
CA ASN A 21 5.27 -20.25 -2.02
C ASN A 21 6.40 -19.62 -1.21
N GLY A 22 6.05 -18.70 -0.32
CA GLY A 22 7.01 -18.12 0.58
C GLY A 22 8.04 -17.20 -0.07
N GLN A 23 7.83 -16.85 -1.33
CA GLN A 23 8.78 -16.04 -2.06
C GLN A 23 8.41 -14.58 -2.07
N GLY A 24 7.12 -14.30 -2.00
CA GLY A 24 6.65 -12.93 -2.01
C GLY A 24 6.83 -12.28 -0.66
N LEU A 25 7.32 -11.06 -0.67
CA LEU A 25 7.46 -10.27 0.54
C LEU A 25 6.59 -9.03 0.41
N ALA A 26 5.82 -8.75 1.45
CA ALA A 26 4.91 -7.63 1.47
C ALA A 26 5.34 -6.62 2.53
N MET A 27 5.18 -5.34 2.19
CA MET A 27 5.43 -4.24 3.12
C MET A 27 4.12 -3.50 3.34
N VAL A 28 3.87 -3.07 4.57
CA VAL A 28 2.69 -2.30 4.91
C VAL A 28 3.13 -1.02 5.61
N ILE A 29 2.60 0.11 5.12
CA ILE A 29 2.80 1.42 5.74
C ILE A 29 1.46 1.78 6.39
N ASP A 30 1.44 1.90 7.70
CA ASP A 30 0.18 2.09 8.41
C ASP A 30 0.47 2.79 9.75
N SER A 31 -0.21 3.91 10.00
CA SER A 31 -0.05 4.66 11.24
C SER A 31 -0.83 4.03 12.40
N LYS A 32 -1.72 3.08 12.11
CA LYS A 32 -2.64 2.53 13.11
C LYS A 32 -2.53 1.02 13.26
N VAL A 33 -1.34 0.47 13.06
CA VAL A 33 -1.16 -0.98 13.18
C VAL A 33 -1.35 -1.41 14.61
N ASN A 34 -2.37 -2.22 14.86
CA ASN A 34 -2.61 -2.80 16.19
C ASN A 34 -2.12 -4.23 16.28
N LYS A 35 -2.09 -4.92 15.15
CA LYS A 35 -1.71 -6.32 15.10
C LYS A 35 -0.83 -6.53 13.88
N ARG A 36 0.31 -7.17 14.08
CA ARG A 36 1.26 -7.39 13.00
C ARG A 36 1.23 -8.86 12.61
N ASP A 37 0.99 -9.10 11.32
CA ASP A 37 0.97 -10.45 10.79
C ASP A 37 2.37 -10.92 10.49
N GLU A 38 2.60 -12.22 10.70
CA GLU A 38 3.87 -12.82 10.45
C GLU A 38 4.17 -12.79 8.95
N GLY A 39 5.42 -12.49 8.59
CA GLY A 39 5.81 -12.45 7.20
C GLY A 39 5.56 -11.13 6.51
N ILE A 40 5.00 -10.16 7.20
CA ILE A 40 4.75 -8.84 6.65
C ILE A 40 5.63 -7.82 7.35
N PHE A 41 6.27 -6.97 6.56
CA PHE A 41 7.17 -5.94 7.08
C PHE A 41 6.39 -4.64 7.24
N TYR A 42 6.35 -4.09 8.45
CA TYR A 42 5.57 -2.89 8.76
C TYR A 42 6.48 -1.69 8.95
N LEU A 43 6.07 -0.54 8.40
CA LEU A 43 6.75 0.73 8.58
C LEU A 43 5.74 1.80 8.98
N LEU A 44 6.22 2.78 9.71
CA LEU A 44 5.45 4.00 9.98
C LEU A 44 5.56 4.93 8.78
N PRO A 45 4.57 5.82 8.59
CA PRO A 45 4.64 6.77 7.46
C PRO A 45 5.92 7.59 7.44
N SER A 46 6.46 7.94 8.60
CA SER A 46 7.69 8.74 8.65
C SER A 46 8.92 8.00 8.15
N GLU A 47 8.82 6.68 7.98
CA GLU A 47 9.96 5.86 7.53
C GLU A 47 9.95 5.58 6.05
N MET A 48 8.92 6.03 5.32
CA MET A 48 8.77 5.70 3.90
C MET A 48 9.98 6.12 3.06
N SER A 49 10.45 7.35 3.25
CA SER A 49 11.53 7.87 2.43
C SER A 49 12.84 7.13 2.62
N LYS A 50 13.00 6.42 3.74
CA LYS A 50 14.23 5.70 4.06
C LYS A 50 14.15 4.22 3.72
N SER A 51 13.00 3.75 3.28
CA SER A 51 12.77 2.33 3.07
C SER A 51 13.77 1.72 2.10
N GLY A 52 14.08 2.41 1.00
CA GLY A 52 15.00 1.89 0.00
C GLY A 52 16.43 1.78 0.49
N LEU A 53 16.82 2.62 1.45
CA LEU A 53 18.16 2.53 2.03
C LEU A 53 18.31 1.32 2.92
N LEU A 54 17.24 0.97 3.61
CA LEU A 54 17.26 -0.14 4.56
C LEU A 54 17.00 -1.48 3.88
N ASN A 55 16.16 -1.47 2.84
CA ASN A 55 15.68 -2.69 2.21
C ASN A 55 15.61 -2.54 0.69
N PRO A 56 16.77 -2.40 0.01
CA PRO A 56 16.75 -2.18 -1.45
C PRO A 56 16.23 -3.40 -2.20
N GLU A 57 15.28 -3.17 -3.09
CA GLU A 57 14.71 -4.18 -4.00
C GLU A 57 14.33 -5.47 -3.30
N LYS A 58 13.66 -5.33 -2.17
CA LYS A 58 13.35 -6.48 -1.33
C LYS A 58 11.89 -6.94 -1.45
N PHE A 59 10.97 -6.01 -1.70
CA PHE A 59 9.54 -6.32 -1.57
C PHE A 59 8.86 -6.46 -2.92
N ASP A 60 7.85 -7.33 -2.96
CA ASP A 60 7.01 -7.52 -4.14
C ASP A 60 5.82 -6.58 -4.14
N SER A 61 5.39 -6.13 -2.97
CA SER A 61 4.24 -5.26 -2.86
C SER A 61 4.33 -4.37 -1.63
N CYS A 62 3.59 -3.27 -1.68
CA CYS A 62 3.50 -2.33 -0.56
C CYS A 62 2.06 -1.83 -0.48
N ASP A 63 1.44 -1.98 0.70
CA ASP A 63 0.13 -1.42 0.98
C ASP A 63 0.30 -0.22 1.88
N ILE A 64 -0.28 0.90 1.48
CA ILE A 64 -0.25 2.15 2.26
C ILE A 64 -1.68 2.45 2.69
N ARG A 65 -1.88 2.56 3.99
CA ARG A 65 -3.21 2.84 4.54
C ARG A 65 -3.07 3.64 5.83
N ASN A 66 -4.11 4.39 6.15
CA ASN A 66 -4.13 5.28 7.33
C ASN A 66 -2.97 6.26 7.29
N VAL A 67 -2.66 6.77 6.09
CA VAL A 67 -1.60 7.75 5.88
C VAL A 67 -2.23 8.94 5.18
N GLU A 68 -1.95 10.13 5.69
CA GLU A 68 -2.49 11.36 5.09
C GLU A 68 -1.81 11.63 3.76
N VAL A 69 -2.58 12.20 2.83
CA VAL A 69 -2.08 12.44 1.49
C VAL A 69 -0.84 13.33 1.50
N ASP A 70 -0.74 14.23 2.48
CA ASP A 70 0.42 15.12 2.58
C ASP A 70 1.71 14.37 2.88
N ASP A 71 1.62 13.17 3.40
CA ASP A 71 2.80 12.34 3.68
C ASP A 71 3.15 11.43 2.51
N ILE A 72 2.28 11.35 1.50
CA ILE A 72 2.52 10.52 0.32
C ILE A 72 3.14 11.38 -0.77
N ARG A 73 4.32 11.89 -0.48
CA ARG A 73 5.07 12.80 -1.35
C ARG A 73 5.96 12.04 -2.32
N PRO A 74 6.40 12.69 -3.41
CA PRO A 74 7.32 12.02 -4.33
C PRO A 74 8.55 11.45 -3.64
N SER A 75 9.13 12.17 -2.67
CA SER A 75 10.31 11.67 -1.97
C SER A 75 10.02 10.42 -1.15
N ALA A 76 8.86 10.37 -0.51
CA ALA A 76 8.46 9.18 0.24
C ALA A 76 8.21 8.00 -0.71
N LEU A 77 7.53 8.27 -1.82
CA LEU A 77 7.25 7.23 -2.81
C LEU A 77 8.51 6.75 -3.50
N LEU A 78 9.50 7.63 -3.65
CA LEU A 78 10.79 7.21 -4.21
C LEU A 78 11.49 6.21 -3.28
N GLY A 79 11.36 6.40 -1.97
CA GLY A 79 11.88 5.44 -1.01
C GLY A 79 11.21 4.07 -1.16
N ILE A 80 9.89 4.09 -1.36
CA ILE A 80 9.14 2.85 -1.58
C ILE A 80 9.57 2.21 -2.90
N LEU A 81 9.69 3.02 -3.96
CA LEU A 81 10.14 2.52 -5.26
C LEU A 81 11.46 1.77 -5.14
N SER A 82 12.40 2.36 -4.40
CA SER A 82 13.72 1.77 -4.23
C SER A 82 13.70 0.47 -3.46
N SER A 83 12.69 0.28 -2.61
CA SER A 83 12.58 -0.95 -1.82
C SER A 83 11.81 -2.05 -2.54
N LEU A 84 11.20 -1.76 -3.69
CA LEU A 84 10.45 -2.75 -4.44
C LEU A 84 11.32 -3.42 -5.49
N LYS A 85 11.02 -4.69 -5.74
CA LYS A 85 11.58 -5.38 -6.89
C LYS A 85 10.94 -4.84 -8.16
N PRO A 86 11.59 -4.99 -9.32
CA PRO A 86 10.94 -4.65 -10.60
C PRO A 86 9.58 -5.32 -10.70
N ASN A 87 8.60 -4.60 -11.22
CA ASN A 87 7.20 -5.04 -11.32
C ASN A 87 6.47 -5.12 -9.99
N GLY A 88 7.12 -4.69 -8.90
CA GLY A 88 6.45 -4.60 -7.61
C GLY A 88 5.33 -3.59 -7.64
N THR A 89 4.29 -3.80 -6.84
CA THR A 89 3.08 -2.98 -6.88
C THR A 89 2.84 -2.26 -5.56
N VAL A 90 2.17 -1.11 -5.65
CA VAL A 90 1.79 -0.32 -4.49
C VAL A 90 0.28 -0.10 -4.54
N SER A 91 -0.38 -0.24 -3.39
CA SER A 91 -1.79 0.11 -3.22
C SER A 91 -1.90 1.16 -2.14
N VAL A 92 -2.56 2.28 -2.45
CA VAL A 92 -2.81 3.33 -1.47
C VAL A 92 -4.30 3.42 -1.23
N LEU A 93 -4.73 3.05 -0.03
CA LEU A 93 -6.14 3.16 0.34
C LEU A 93 -6.37 4.54 0.93
N ILE A 94 -7.28 5.30 0.29
CA ILE A 94 -7.59 6.65 0.76
C ILE A 94 -8.50 6.53 1.96
N CYS A 95 -8.09 7.13 3.07
CA CYS A 95 -8.84 7.06 4.33
C CYS A 95 -9.45 8.41 4.69
N GLU A 96 -9.76 9.22 3.67
CA GLU A 96 -10.38 10.51 3.85
C GLU A 96 -11.87 10.32 4.14
N PRO A 97 -12.37 10.74 5.32
CA PRO A 97 -13.78 10.52 5.66
C PRO A 97 -14.75 11.42 4.89
N ILE A 98 -14.26 12.48 4.27
CA ILE A 98 -15.09 13.40 3.51
C ILE A 98 -15.07 12.99 2.04
N ALA A 99 -16.18 12.41 1.59
CA ALA A 99 -16.23 11.78 0.27
C ALA A 99 -15.87 12.73 -0.87
N VAL A 100 -16.25 13.99 -0.77
CA VAL A 100 -15.98 14.96 -1.85
C VAL A 100 -14.49 15.22 -2.00
N MET A 101 -13.68 14.98 -0.98
CA MET A 101 -12.24 15.18 -1.02
C MET A 101 -11.49 13.99 -1.61
N GLN A 102 -12.11 12.81 -1.65
CA GLN A 102 -11.42 11.60 -2.07
C GLN A 102 -10.88 11.67 -3.50
N PRO A 103 -11.64 12.14 -4.50
CA PRO A 103 -11.10 12.22 -5.86
C PRO A 103 -9.93 13.17 -5.97
N TYR A 104 -9.95 14.26 -5.21
CA TYR A 104 -8.84 15.22 -5.20
C TYR A 104 -7.57 14.56 -4.67
N GLU A 105 -7.70 13.83 -3.55
CA GLU A 105 -6.56 13.13 -2.97
C GLU A 105 -6.03 12.05 -3.90
N ALA A 106 -6.93 11.34 -4.58
CA ALA A 106 -6.51 10.32 -5.53
C ALA A 106 -5.65 10.93 -6.64
N ARG A 107 -6.07 12.08 -7.16
CA ARG A 107 -5.30 12.75 -8.21
C ARG A 107 -3.93 13.20 -7.72
N MET A 108 -3.85 13.67 -6.48
CA MET A 108 -2.56 14.05 -5.91
C MET A 108 -1.63 12.86 -5.78
N ILE A 109 -2.16 11.73 -5.33
CA ILE A 109 -1.37 10.51 -5.19
C ILE A 109 -0.90 10.03 -6.57
N GLU A 110 -1.79 10.06 -7.56
CA GLU A 110 -1.41 9.68 -8.92
C GLU A 110 -0.27 10.54 -9.45
N ALA A 111 -0.37 11.85 -9.27
CA ALA A 111 0.66 12.76 -9.74
C ALA A 111 1.99 12.52 -9.03
N ASN A 112 1.95 12.30 -7.72
CA ASN A 112 3.15 12.07 -6.94
C ASN A 112 3.79 10.73 -7.28
N ALA A 113 2.98 9.71 -7.56
CA ALA A 113 3.49 8.42 -7.99
C ALA A 113 4.20 8.53 -9.34
N LYS A 114 3.62 9.29 -10.25
CA LYS A 114 4.22 9.51 -11.56
C LYS A 114 5.56 10.22 -11.42
N LEU A 115 5.61 11.25 -10.59
CA LEU A 115 6.86 11.98 -10.35
C LEU A 115 7.94 11.09 -9.75
N ALA A 116 7.55 10.13 -8.92
CA ALA A 116 8.50 9.22 -8.30
C ALA A 116 9.02 8.15 -9.28
N GLY A 117 8.36 7.96 -10.42
CA GLY A 117 8.82 7.01 -11.42
C GLY A 117 7.98 5.75 -11.56
N PHE A 118 6.81 5.71 -10.93
CA PHE A 118 5.89 4.57 -11.08
C PHE A 118 5.11 4.63 -12.39
N THR A 119 4.63 3.48 -12.83
CA THR A 119 3.81 3.33 -14.04
C THR A 119 2.53 2.59 -13.70
N ASP A 120 1.65 2.41 -14.70
CA ASP A 120 0.36 1.71 -14.54
C ASP A 120 -0.45 2.27 -13.39
N ILE A 121 -0.56 3.60 -13.34
CA ILE A 121 -1.22 4.29 -12.24
C ILE A 121 -2.73 4.27 -12.48
N LYS A 122 -3.48 3.71 -11.53
CA LYS A 122 -4.94 3.55 -11.64
C LYS A 122 -5.62 3.88 -10.33
N THR A 123 -6.85 4.37 -10.43
CA THR A 123 -7.70 4.60 -9.27
C THR A 123 -8.96 3.78 -9.44
N SER A 124 -9.35 3.06 -8.39
CA SER A 124 -10.54 2.20 -8.43
C SER A 124 -11.33 2.33 -7.12
N PRO A 125 -12.62 1.96 -7.14
CA PRO A 125 -13.43 1.99 -5.92
C PRO A 125 -12.92 0.99 -4.89
N ALA A 126 -13.08 1.34 -3.62
CA ALA A 126 -12.68 0.50 -2.50
C ALA A 126 -13.54 0.85 -1.30
N THR A 127 -13.32 0.19 -0.19
CA THR A 127 -14.01 0.52 1.07
C THR A 127 -12.98 0.63 2.17
N PHE A 128 -13.32 1.40 3.21
CA PHE A 128 -12.49 1.50 4.41
C PHE A 128 -13.38 1.62 5.62
N PHE A 129 -12.88 1.21 6.77
CA PHE A 129 -13.63 1.36 8.01
C PHE A 129 -13.48 2.79 8.50
N ASN A 130 -14.61 3.51 8.56
CA ASN A 130 -14.63 4.90 8.98
C ASN A 130 -14.95 4.95 10.48
N GLU A 131 -13.99 5.36 11.28
CA GLU A 131 -14.15 5.40 12.73
C GLU A 131 -15.19 6.41 13.18
N PHE A 132 -15.40 7.46 12.39
CA PHE A 132 -16.39 8.48 12.73
C PHE A 132 -17.80 7.97 12.60
N SER A 133 -18.08 7.19 11.56
CA SER A 133 -19.39 6.60 11.34
C SER A 133 -19.50 5.19 11.92
N ASN A 134 -18.37 4.60 12.30
CA ASN A 134 -18.29 3.25 12.83
C ASN A 134 -18.84 2.20 11.87
N GLN A 135 -18.56 2.39 10.56
CA GLN A 135 -19.02 1.47 9.53
C GLN A 135 -18.08 1.52 8.33
N GLU A 136 -18.28 0.57 7.41
CA GLU A 136 -17.53 0.56 6.15
C GLU A 136 -18.10 1.63 5.22
N ASP A 137 -17.25 2.50 4.75
CA ASP A 137 -17.63 3.55 3.80
C ASP A 137 -16.88 3.36 2.49
N GLU A 138 -17.47 3.90 1.42
CA GLU A 138 -16.85 3.85 0.11
C GLU A 138 -15.69 4.84 0.03
N THR A 139 -14.66 4.44 -0.68
CA THR A 139 -13.52 5.29 -0.93
C THR A 139 -12.87 4.89 -2.26
N LEU A 140 -11.64 5.33 -2.45
CA LEU A 140 -10.86 5.03 -3.63
C LEU A 140 -9.53 4.41 -3.24
N CYS A 141 -9.00 3.58 -4.13
CA CYS A 141 -7.69 2.99 -3.96
C CYS A 141 -6.86 3.32 -5.20
N VAL A 142 -5.66 3.86 -4.99
CA VAL A 142 -4.75 4.17 -6.08
C VAL A 142 -3.67 3.09 -6.11
N THR A 143 -3.49 2.47 -7.27
CA THR A 143 -2.48 1.44 -7.44
C THR A 143 -1.49 1.86 -8.51
N PHE A 144 -0.24 1.45 -8.34
CA PHE A 144 0.80 1.75 -9.33
C PHE A 144 1.91 0.70 -9.22
N THR A 145 2.76 0.67 -10.23
CA THR A 145 3.74 -0.41 -10.40
C THR A 145 5.12 0.16 -10.65
N LYS A 146 6.14 -0.46 -10.07
CA LYS A 146 7.52 -0.13 -10.39
C LYS A 146 7.82 -0.71 -11.77
N PRO A 147 8.30 0.10 -12.72
CA PRO A 147 8.62 -0.42 -14.06
C PRO A 147 9.73 -1.46 -13.98
N GLU A 148 9.67 -2.39 -14.92
CA GLU A 148 10.67 -3.45 -14.98
C GLU A 148 12.06 -2.89 -15.22
N LYS A 149 12.15 -1.80 -16.00
CA LYS A 149 13.41 -1.13 -16.27
C LYS A 149 13.31 0.32 -15.86
N PRO A 150 14.36 0.90 -15.29
CA PRO A 150 14.32 2.32 -14.94
C PRO A 150 14.11 3.18 -16.18
N LEU A 151 13.55 4.36 -15.98
CA LEU A 151 13.26 5.27 -17.07
C LEU A 151 14.53 5.88 -17.67
N PHE A 152 15.63 5.80 -16.96
CA PHE A 152 16.92 6.35 -17.39
C PHE A 152 18.08 5.60 -16.79
#